data_671ba863cc359457985935a692861329
#
_entry.id   671ba863cc359457985935a692861329
#
_cell.length_a   1.000
_cell.length_b   1.000
_cell.length_c   1.000
_cell.angle_alpha   90.00
_cell.angle_beta   90.00
_cell.angle_gamma   90.00
#
_symmetry.space_group_name_H-M   'P 1'
#
loop_
_entity.id
_entity.type
_entity.pdbx_description
1 polymer ?
#
loop_
_entity_poly.entity_id
_entity_poly.type
_entity_poly.pdbx_seq_one_letter_code
_entity_poly.pdbx_strand_id
1 'polypeptide(L)'
;MSAMTMRKARWLALASAVALIAVVFFVYASSISTGFFADDYNFLVPVVRLDLPDYLIRYFDPRLQTMWYRPLQGVQIWIEWQFFGANAAGYHLVNILFHGINVVLLFALVWRVAQKWRVAFLAALFYATFPVYALAVNWINITDPLMTIFYLTGIWFWLNYLSSGSKRDYLIVGVAFVFALLNKQMAIALPVVLFLIERWLIAKPATWFDLIRRYAALVIVVGIFAVVQYATRSTHTFAQVFGYSLGAQILSMLIQYLSLLVFPWGYYPPTDTQITEGLPFADTGNLIWLAGAAILLVFLIASRRSRVLAFLSSTMLVTLIPVLPFPFVELRYLYLPAMVPGILLALWFDHAFAVLRNAGWVNFASAIALGLIVIGGSLSVTSANAGIAEIARQRRVPFRDIERQHPTLPEGTHLYFIDPISPLSELTGMFLIRYGRTVSVGGDRATTLARLRDYRNVLVYHFDSTGKPIEIQADVKTALEKSLPFPIVFEQPIVLEDVEIVQPRVRRGDVLIALLYWHASDAIDRDYTLFIHLVDPKGNIMAGYDDQPRKGTAPTSHWTRDVPVVDPIVMPIPPDAPLGNDYRLEAGVYYLPTLQRLAIVDTQGQPITDAFVLQPLRVIE
;
A
#
# COMPACT_ATOMS: atom_id res chain seq x y z
N MET A 1 43.15 -14.66 -23.31
CA MET A 1 43.39 -13.57 -22.33
C MET A 1 44.52 -14.01 -21.39
N SER A 2 45.58 -13.18 -21.19
CA SER A 2 46.66 -13.50 -20.27
C SER A 2 46.15 -13.56 -18.81
N ALA A 3 46.81 -14.30 -17.93
CA ALA A 3 46.46 -14.41 -16.50
C ALA A 3 46.42 -13.00 -15.82
N MET A 4 47.25 -12.09 -16.28
CA MET A 4 47.30 -10.70 -15.81
C MET A 4 46.07 -9.87 -16.23
N THR A 5 45.49 -10.13 -17.42
CA THR A 5 44.26 -9.49 -17.88
C THR A 5 43.03 -10.03 -17.12
N MET A 6 43.00 -11.30 -16.80
CA MET A 6 41.92 -11.89 -15.98
C MET A 6 41.94 -11.37 -14.54
N ARG A 7 43.11 -11.20 -13.93
CA ARG A 7 43.26 -10.62 -12.58
C ARG A 7 42.77 -9.18 -12.53
N LYS A 8 43.16 -8.34 -13.50
CA LYS A 8 42.70 -6.95 -13.63
C LYS A 8 41.16 -6.88 -13.79
N ALA A 9 40.58 -7.74 -14.63
CA ALA A 9 39.11 -7.79 -14.82
C ALA A 9 38.36 -8.17 -13.53
N ARG A 10 38.88 -9.13 -12.75
CA ARG A 10 38.31 -9.51 -11.45
C ARG A 10 38.35 -8.38 -10.43
N TRP A 11 39.49 -7.66 -10.32
CA TRP A 11 39.59 -6.51 -9.43
C TRP A 11 38.66 -5.37 -9.84
N LEU A 12 38.51 -5.12 -11.14
CA LEU A 12 37.60 -4.12 -11.67
C LEU A 12 36.14 -4.49 -11.35
N ALA A 13 35.76 -5.77 -11.50
CA ALA A 13 34.44 -6.25 -11.15
C ALA A 13 34.14 -6.07 -9.66
N LEU A 14 35.08 -6.45 -8.79
CA LEU A 14 34.93 -6.33 -7.34
C LEU A 14 34.82 -4.86 -6.91
N ALA A 15 35.71 -4.01 -7.40
CA ALA A 15 35.67 -2.58 -7.10
C ALA A 15 34.38 -1.93 -7.58
N SER A 16 33.86 -2.30 -8.76
CA SER A 16 32.58 -1.82 -9.26
C SER A 16 31.42 -2.28 -8.39
N ALA A 17 31.39 -3.57 -7.99
CA ALA A 17 30.34 -4.09 -7.11
C ALA A 17 30.34 -3.38 -5.75
N VAL A 18 31.50 -3.19 -5.14
CA VAL A 18 31.64 -2.47 -3.86
C VAL A 18 31.16 -1.03 -4.00
N ALA A 19 31.59 -0.32 -5.07
CA ALA A 19 31.16 1.05 -5.32
C ALA A 19 29.63 1.16 -5.53
N LEU A 20 29.04 0.26 -6.30
CA LEU A 20 27.60 0.23 -6.54
C LEU A 20 26.80 -0.08 -5.26
N ILE A 21 27.24 -1.03 -4.43
CA ILE A 21 26.63 -1.31 -3.13
C ILE A 21 26.73 -0.09 -2.21
N ALA A 22 27.88 0.59 -2.18
CA ALA A 22 28.06 1.80 -1.40
C ALA A 22 27.11 2.93 -1.85
N VAL A 23 26.91 3.11 -3.17
CA VAL A 23 25.93 4.06 -3.71
C VAL A 23 24.52 3.71 -3.25
N VAL A 24 24.09 2.44 -3.38
CA VAL A 24 22.76 1.99 -2.92
C VAL A 24 22.60 2.28 -1.44
N PHE A 25 23.55 1.88 -0.62
CA PHE A 25 23.48 2.13 0.82
C PHE A 25 23.36 3.62 1.14
N PHE A 26 24.20 4.46 0.52
CA PHE A 26 24.17 5.91 0.74
C PHE A 26 22.83 6.54 0.33
N VAL A 27 22.28 6.15 -0.83
CA VAL A 27 21.03 6.71 -1.37
C VAL A 27 19.83 6.30 -0.54
N TYR A 28 19.82 5.06 -0.01
CA TYR A 28 18.66 4.52 0.73
C TYR A 28 18.85 4.49 2.25
N ALA A 29 19.99 4.90 2.80
CA ALA A 29 20.26 4.85 4.24
C ALA A 29 19.19 5.55 5.11
N SER A 30 18.58 6.63 4.60
CA SER A 30 17.53 7.35 5.29
C SER A 30 16.27 6.49 5.55
N SER A 31 16.01 5.47 4.74
CA SER A 31 14.86 4.58 4.96
C SER A 31 14.98 3.73 6.22
N ILE A 32 16.20 3.50 6.74
CA ILE A 32 16.45 2.73 7.96
C ILE A 32 15.70 3.32 9.17
N SER A 33 15.46 4.63 9.17
CA SER A 33 14.74 5.33 10.25
C SER A 33 13.23 5.42 10.05
N THR A 34 12.68 4.91 8.94
CA THR A 34 11.24 5.06 8.61
C THR A 34 10.32 4.41 9.63
N GLY A 35 10.65 3.21 10.12
CA GLY A 35 9.77 2.41 10.97
C GLY A 35 8.64 1.74 10.15
N PHE A 36 7.82 0.93 10.83
CA PHE A 36 6.67 0.28 10.19
C PHE A 36 5.56 1.29 9.90
N PHE A 37 4.85 1.10 8.79
CA PHE A 37 3.69 1.90 8.43
C PHE A 37 2.73 1.14 7.50
N ALA A 38 1.47 1.58 7.45
CA ALA A 38 0.44 1.05 6.57
C ALA A 38 0.35 -0.50 6.62
N ASP A 39 0.37 -1.15 5.47
CA ASP A 39 0.21 -2.61 5.33
C ASP A 39 1.28 -3.45 6.04
N ASP A 40 2.40 -2.87 6.47
CA ASP A 40 3.42 -3.62 7.22
C ASP A 40 2.81 -4.35 8.41
N TYR A 41 1.89 -3.69 9.10
CA TYR A 41 1.20 -4.27 10.26
C TYR A 41 0.34 -5.48 9.90
N ASN A 42 -0.25 -5.51 8.70
CA ASN A 42 -1.05 -6.64 8.23
C ASN A 42 -0.22 -7.92 8.07
N PHE A 43 1.07 -7.77 7.76
CA PHE A 43 2.01 -8.88 7.62
C PHE A 43 2.69 -9.26 8.96
N LEU A 44 2.86 -8.30 9.87
CA LEU A 44 3.47 -8.54 11.17
C LEU A 44 2.48 -9.17 12.18
N VAL A 45 1.20 -8.80 12.12
CA VAL A 45 0.18 -9.36 13.03
C VAL A 45 0.12 -10.89 13.01
N PRO A 46 0.12 -11.58 11.85
CA PRO A 46 0.15 -13.04 11.83
C PRO A 46 1.41 -13.63 12.49
N VAL A 47 2.57 -12.99 12.34
CA VAL A 47 3.82 -13.47 12.95
C VAL A 47 3.75 -13.40 14.49
N VAL A 48 3.11 -12.37 15.04
CA VAL A 48 2.92 -12.21 16.48
C VAL A 48 1.86 -13.18 17.02
N ARG A 49 0.77 -13.39 16.27
CA ARG A 49 -0.40 -14.15 16.74
C ARG A 49 -0.30 -15.66 16.59
N LEU A 50 0.31 -16.13 15.50
CA LEU A 50 0.32 -17.55 15.14
C LEU A 50 1.61 -18.23 15.56
N ASP A 51 1.55 -19.50 15.87
CA ASP A 51 2.73 -20.36 15.91
C ASP A 51 3.22 -20.70 14.50
N LEU A 52 4.39 -21.30 14.37
CA LEU A 52 5.00 -21.56 13.06
C LEU A 52 4.15 -22.47 12.16
N PRO A 53 3.57 -23.60 12.63
CA PRO A 53 2.72 -24.44 11.80
C PRO A 53 1.51 -23.68 11.23
N ASP A 54 0.77 -22.97 12.07
CA ASP A 54 -0.41 -22.21 11.65
C ASP A 54 -0.04 -21.04 10.73
N TYR A 55 1.11 -20.40 11.01
CA TYR A 55 1.66 -19.36 10.14
C TYR A 55 1.98 -19.87 8.75
N LEU A 56 2.66 -21.03 8.64
CA LEU A 56 2.96 -21.64 7.35
C LEU A 56 1.67 -22.06 6.62
N ILE A 57 0.72 -22.70 7.31
CA ILE A 57 -0.59 -23.04 6.73
C ILE A 57 -1.27 -21.79 6.18
N ARG A 58 -1.30 -20.68 6.95
CA ARG A 58 -1.89 -19.43 6.50
C ARG A 58 -1.31 -18.92 5.19
N TYR A 59 0.00 -19.01 4.98
CA TYR A 59 0.65 -18.48 3.78
C TYR A 59 0.72 -19.46 2.61
N PHE A 60 0.80 -20.78 2.87
CA PHE A 60 0.89 -21.79 1.82
C PHE A 60 -0.44 -22.37 1.37
N ASP A 61 -1.51 -22.27 2.16
CA ASP A 61 -2.86 -22.65 1.72
C ASP A 61 -3.49 -21.52 0.90
N PRO A 62 -3.71 -21.68 -0.41
CA PRO A 62 -4.29 -20.65 -1.26
C PRO A 62 -5.68 -20.19 -0.80
N ARG A 63 -6.44 -21.10 -0.14
CA ARG A 63 -7.80 -20.81 0.33
C ARG A 63 -7.85 -19.81 1.49
N LEU A 64 -6.74 -19.65 2.21
CA LEU A 64 -6.59 -18.73 3.34
C LEU A 64 -6.01 -17.38 2.92
N GLN A 65 -5.52 -17.26 1.68
CA GLN A 65 -5.01 -15.99 1.16
C GLN A 65 -6.16 -15.05 0.78
N THR A 66 -6.00 -13.78 1.10
CA THR A 66 -7.07 -12.79 0.89
C THR A 66 -6.96 -12.01 -0.41
N MET A 67 -5.77 -11.89 -1.00
CA MET A 67 -5.57 -11.13 -2.24
C MET A 67 -4.61 -11.82 -3.22
N TRP A 68 -3.40 -12.13 -2.77
CA TRP A 68 -2.33 -12.64 -3.62
C TRP A 68 -1.69 -13.88 -3.02
N TYR A 69 -1.43 -14.87 -3.84
CA TYR A 69 -0.68 -16.04 -3.41
C TYR A 69 0.81 -15.75 -3.42
N ARG A 70 1.36 -15.35 -2.26
CA ARG A 70 2.77 -14.97 -2.05
C ARG A 70 3.38 -15.63 -0.82
N PRO A 71 3.48 -16.95 -0.77
CA PRO A 71 3.94 -17.65 0.43
C PRO A 71 5.37 -17.27 0.84
N LEU A 72 6.26 -16.98 -0.10
CA LEU A 72 7.64 -16.58 0.23
C LEU A 72 7.74 -15.17 0.82
N GLN A 73 6.78 -14.28 0.58
CA GLN A 73 6.67 -13.02 1.31
C GLN A 73 6.45 -13.29 2.80
N GLY A 74 5.54 -14.20 3.15
CA GLY A 74 5.34 -14.60 4.53
C GLY A 74 6.61 -15.20 5.15
N VAL A 75 7.30 -16.10 4.44
CA VAL A 75 8.55 -16.70 4.91
C VAL A 75 9.62 -15.63 5.17
N GLN A 76 9.77 -14.65 4.26
CA GLN A 76 10.69 -13.53 4.44
C GLN A 76 10.40 -12.76 5.73
N ILE A 77 9.15 -12.31 5.90
CA ILE A 77 8.73 -11.52 7.10
C ILE A 77 8.91 -12.34 8.39
N TRP A 78 8.60 -13.65 8.35
CA TRP A 78 8.81 -14.51 9.51
C TRP A 78 10.29 -14.62 9.90
N ILE A 79 11.18 -14.81 8.92
CA ILE A 79 12.63 -14.87 9.15
C ILE A 79 13.12 -13.54 9.71
N GLU A 80 12.75 -12.41 9.10
CA GLU A 80 13.13 -11.08 9.56
C GLU A 80 12.66 -10.81 10.98
N TRP A 81 11.46 -11.26 11.33
CA TRP A 81 10.94 -11.16 12.70
C TRP A 81 11.81 -11.91 13.73
N GLN A 82 12.29 -13.12 13.37
CA GLN A 82 13.17 -13.88 14.30
C GLN A 82 14.49 -13.15 14.59
N PHE A 83 15.00 -12.36 13.63
CA PHE A 83 16.26 -11.62 13.81
C PHE A 83 16.06 -10.21 14.38
N PHE A 84 15.00 -9.54 14.01
CA PHE A 84 14.84 -8.10 14.29
C PHE A 84 13.65 -7.78 15.20
N GLY A 85 12.68 -8.70 15.36
CA GLY A 85 11.48 -8.45 16.16
C GLY A 85 10.75 -7.17 15.72
N ALA A 86 10.51 -6.28 16.66
CA ALA A 86 9.86 -4.99 16.44
C ALA A 86 10.81 -3.89 15.90
N ASN A 87 12.07 -4.20 15.61
CA ASN A 87 13.02 -3.22 15.09
C ASN A 87 12.92 -3.11 13.57
N ALA A 88 12.15 -2.14 13.06
CA ALA A 88 11.94 -1.91 11.64
C ALA A 88 13.24 -1.64 10.85
N ALA A 89 14.28 -1.10 11.49
CA ALA A 89 15.56 -0.79 10.83
C ALA A 89 16.20 -2.03 10.19
N GLY A 90 16.04 -3.22 10.82
CA GLY A 90 16.55 -4.47 10.28
C GLY A 90 15.89 -4.88 8.96
N TYR A 91 14.59 -4.70 8.85
CA TYR A 91 13.81 -5.01 7.63
C TYR A 91 14.18 -4.07 6.49
N HIS A 92 14.30 -2.76 6.77
CA HIS A 92 14.76 -1.79 5.76
C HIS A 92 16.18 -2.12 5.27
N LEU A 93 17.08 -2.53 6.19
CA LEU A 93 18.43 -2.94 5.83
C LEU A 93 18.42 -4.15 4.88
N VAL A 94 17.55 -5.14 5.11
CA VAL A 94 17.40 -6.31 4.24
C VAL A 94 16.93 -5.89 2.84
N ASN A 95 15.94 -5.01 2.74
CA ASN A 95 15.47 -4.52 1.44
C ASN A 95 16.57 -3.72 0.68
N ILE A 96 17.35 -2.90 1.39
CA ILE A 96 18.51 -2.20 0.81
C ILE A 96 19.53 -3.21 0.28
N LEU A 97 19.83 -4.27 1.05
CA LEU A 97 20.75 -5.34 0.62
C LEU A 97 20.21 -6.08 -0.60
N PHE A 98 18.92 -6.43 -0.64
CA PHE A 98 18.31 -7.05 -1.81
C PHE A 98 18.40 -6.16 -3.04
N HIS A 99 18.15 -4.85 -2.90
CA HIS A 99 18.32 -3.91 -4.00
C HIS A 99 19.79 -3.83 -4.45
N GLY A 100 20.74 -3.77 -3.51
CA GLY A 100 22.17 -3.81 -3.81
C GLY A 100 22.60 -5.08 -4.57
N ILE A 101 22.08 -6.25 -4.16
CA ILE A 101 22.31 -7.50 -4.89
C ILE A 101 21.76 -7.42 -6.32
N ASN A 102 20.55 -6.86 -6.50
CA ASN A 102 19.96 -6.66 -7.84
C ASN A 102 20.80 -5.75 -8.72
N VAL A 103 21.33 -4.66 -8.16
CA VAL A 103 22.23 -3.73 -8.87
C VAL A 103 23.50 -4.45 -9.34
N VAL A 104 24.10 -5.29 -8.49
CA VAL A 104 25.30 -6.08 -8.84
C VAL A 104 24.97 -7.18 -9.87
N LEU A 105 23.82 -7.85 -9.73
CA LEU A 105 23.36 -8.85 -10.71
C LEU A 105 23.10 -8.21 -12.08
N LEU A 106 22.47 -7.04 -12.12
CA LEU A 106 22.27 -6.30 -13.36
C LEU A 106 23.59 -5.88 -13.98
N PHE A 107 24.54 -5.35 -13.18
CA PHE A 107 25.88 -5.05 -13.62
C PHE A 107 26.56 -6.27 -14.28
N ALA A 108 26.53 -7.42 -13.62
CA ALA A 108 27.15 -8.64 -14.11
C ALA A 108 26.48 -9.16 -15.41
N LEU A 109 25.13 -9.11 -15.47
CA LEU A 109 24.38 -9.51 -16.67
C LEU A 109 24.67 -8.60 -17.86
N VAL A 110 24.61 -7.29 -17.68
CA VAL A 110 24.87 -6.33 -18.75
C VAL A 110 26.32 -6.43 -19.20
N TRP A 111 27.28 -6.60 -18.27
CA TRP A 111 28.67 -6.80 -18.64
C TRP A 111 28.88 -8.08 -19.46
N ARG A 112 28.25 -9.16 -19.03
CA ARG A 112 28.32 -10.45 -19.75
C ARG A 112 27.77 -10.35 -21.17
N VAL A 113 26.67 -9.63 -21.38
CA VAL A 113 25.99 -9.53 -22.68
C VAL A 113 26.64 -8.47 -23.56
N ALA A 114 26.87 -7.26 -23.04
CA ALA A 114 27.40 -6.15 -23.82
C ALA A 114 28.93 -6.21 -24.00
N GLN A 115 29.65 -6.98 -23.17
CA GLN A 115 31.12 -7.05 -23.10
C GLN A 115 31.79 -5.69 -22.93
N LYS A 116 31.04 -4.68 -22.43
CA LYS A 116 31.49 -3.30 -22.21
C LYS A 116 31.30 -2.93 -20.75
N TRP A 117 32.38 -2.86 -19.99
CA TRP A 117 32.36 -2.51 -18.58
C TRP A 117 31.64 -1.19 -18.29
N ARG A 118 31.92 -0.15 -19.10
CA ARG A 118 31.31 1.19 -18.92
C ARG A 118 29.77 1.11 -19.01
N VAL A 119 29.26 0.42 -20.02
CA VAL A 119 27.81 0.25 -20.21
C VAL A 119 27.21 -0.46 -19.01
N ALA A 120 27.85 -1.53 -18.53
CA ALA A 120 27.36 -2.31 -17.39
C ALA A 120 27.34 -1.48 -16.10
N PHE A 121 28.44 -0.72 -15.86
CA PHE A 121 28.54 0.11 -14.66
C PHE A 121 27.50 1.24 -14.67
N LEU A 122 27.36 1.95 -15.79
CA LEU A 122 26.38 3.03 -15.92
C LEU A 122 24.93 2.52 -15.82
N ALA A 123 24.61 1.40 -16.46
CA ALA A 123 23.28 0.79 -16.35
C ALA A 123 22.93 0.43 -14.91
N ALA A 124 23.88 -0.16 -14.18
CA ALA A 124 23.71 -0.49 -12.76
C ALA A 124 23.64 0.76 -11.87
N LEU A 125 24.41 1.80 -12.18
CA LEU A 125 24.40 3.07 -11.46
C LEU A 125 23.04 3.79 -11.64
N PHE A 126 22.50 3.83 -12.85
CA PHE A 126 21.15 4.36 -13.09
C PHE A 126 20.09 3.54 -12.35
N TYR A 127 20.20 2.22 -12.38
CA TYR A 127 19.29 1.35 -11.62
C TYR A 127 19.40 1.61 -10.11
N ALA A 128 20.58 1.86 -9.58
CA ALA A 128 20.78 2.16 -8.16
C ALA A 128 20.17 3.50 -7.71
N THR A 129 20.08 4.48 -8.61
CA THR A 129 19.71 5.87 -8.27
C THR A 129 18.39 6.34 -8.89
N PHE A 130 17.68 5.48 -9.61
CA PHE A 130 16.47 5.88 -10.31
C PHE A 130 15.29 6.04 -9.35
N PRO A 131 14.55 7.16 -9.39
CA PRO A 131 13.55 7.51 -8.36
C PRO A 131 12.41 6.52 -8.16
N VAL A 132 12.00 5.79 -9.18
CA VAL A 132 10.88 4.84 -9.11
C VAL A 132 11.08 3.70 -8.10
N TYR A 133 12.32 3.47 -7.65
CA TYR A 133 12.63 2.40 -6.71
C TYR A 133 12.45 2.78 -5.25
N ALA A 134 12.31 4.07 -4.93
CA ALA A 134 12.23 4.56 -3.56
C ALA A 134 11.17 3.81 -2.74
N LEU A 135 9.93 3.74 -3.24
CA LEU A 135 8.84 3.06 -2.55
C LEU A 135 9.09 1.55 -2.42
N ALA A 136 9.57 0.89 -3.49
CA ALA A 136 9.78 -0.56 -3.49
C ALA A 136 10.91 -1.01 -2.55
N VAL A 137 11.88 -0.14 -2.27
CA VAL A 137 13.00 -0.44 -1.35
C VAL A 137 12.66 -0.02 0.08
N ASN A 138 11.94 1.11 0.25
CA ASN A 138 11.60 1.61 1.58
C ASN A 138 10.45 0.82 2.24
N TRP A 139 9.45 0.37 1.49
CA TRP A 139 8.30 -0.33 2.08
C TRP A 139 8.61 -1.82 2.29
N ILE A 140 8.68 -2.25 3.54
CA ILE A 140 9.21 -3.58 3.92
C ILE A 140 8.37 -4.76 3.40
N ASN A 141 7.08 -4.59 3.21
CA ASN A 141 6.21 -5.64 2.70
C ASN A 141 6.25 -5.80 1.16
N ILE A 142 7.02 -4.95 0.46
CA ILE A 142 7.15 -5.03 -0.99
C ILE A 142 8.27 -5.99 -1.37
N THR A 143 7.90 -7.08 -2.03
CA THR A 143 8.80 -8.19 -2.37
C THR A 143 9.48 -8.05 -3.73
N ASP A 144 9.35 -6.90 -4.41
CA ASP A 144 10.01 -6.65 -5.70
C ASP A 144 11.53 -6.85 -5.63
N PRO A 145 12.25 -6.35 -4.60
CA PRO A 145 13.68 -6.59 -4.51
C PRO A 145 14.05 -8.08 -4.42
N LEU A 146 13.38 -8.86 -3.57
CA LEU A 146 13.65 -10.29 -3.42
C LEU A 146 13.24 -11.09 -4.66
N MET A 147 12.06 -10.82 -5.21
CA MET A 147 11.60 -11.44 -6.46
C MET A 147 12.61 -11.23 -7.60
N THR A 148 13.16 -10.02 -7.71
CA THR A 148 14.08 -9.65 -8.77
C THR A 148 15.44 -10.36 -8.66
N ILE A 149 15.92 -10.68 -7.45
CA ILE A 149 17.10 -11.53 -7.27
C ILE A 149 16.89 -12.86 -7.99
N PHE A 150 15.77 -13.52 -7.76
CA PHE A 150 15.48 -14.80 -8.42
C PHE A 150 15.24 -14.61 -9.92
N TYR A 151 14.61 -13.55 -10.34
CA TYR A 151 14.38 -13.23 -11.74
C TYR A 151 15.69 -13.06 -12.52
N LEU A 152 16.62 -12.24 -12.02
CA LEU A 152 17.92 -12.02 -12.64
C LEU A 152 18.82 -13.27 -12.56
N THR A 153 18.74 -14.02 -11.47
CA THR A 153 19.40 -15.34 -11.35
C THR A 153 18.89 -16.31 -12.43
N GLY A 154 17.58 -16.36 -12.67
CA GLY A 154 16.99 -17.14 -13.76
C GLY A 154 17.56 -16.75 -15.12
N ILE A 155 17.69 -15.45 -15.42
CA ILE A 155 18.31 -14.96 -16.66
C ILE A 155 19.78 -15.39 -16.75
N TRP A 156 20.54 -15.26 -15.65
CA TRP A 156 21.96 -15.64 -15.63
C TRP A 156 22.17 -17.12 -15.99
N PHE A 157 21.42 -18.02 -15.35
CA PHE A 157 21.53 -19.46 -15.59
C PHE A 157 20.89 -19.88 -16.91
N TRP A 158 19.91 -19.13 -17.44
CA TRP A 158 19.43 -19.33 -18.80
C TRP A 158 20.53 -19.10 -19.85
N LEU A 159 21.30 -18.03 -19.68
CA LEU A 159 22.45 -17.76 -20.55
C LEU A 159 23.52 -18.87 -20.44
N ASN A 160 23.73 -19.45 -19.26
CA ASN A 160 24.61 -20.61 -19.09
C ASN A 160 24.04 -21.83 -19.83
N TYR A 161 22.77 -22.12 -19.64
CA TYR A 161 22.10 -23.24 -20.29
C TYR A 161 22.18 -23.15 -21.82
N LEU A 162 21.92 -21.99 -22.38
CA LEU A 162 22.00 -21.79 -23.84
C LEU A 162 23.42 -22.02 -24.39
N SER A 163 24.47 -21.77 -23.61
CA SER A 163 25.85 -21.96 -24.02
C SER A 163 26.38 -23.37 -23.79
N SER A 164 25.99 -24.03 -22.69
CA SER A 164 26.54 -25.30 -22.24
C SER A 164 25.61 -26.50 -22.48
N GLY A 165 24.28 -26.29 -22.60
CA GLY A 165 23.27 -27.34 -22.59
C GLY A 165 23.07 -28.02 -21.22
N SER A 166 23.63 -27.47 -20.15
CA SER A 166 23.65 -28.04 -18.81
C SER A 166 22.27 -28.21 -18.23
N LYS A 167 21.85 -29.44 -17.93
CA LYS A 167 20.58 -29.72 -17.24
C LYS A 167 20.51 -29.09 -15.85
N ARG A 168 21.64 -28.96 -15.15
CA ARG A 168 21.73 -28.28 -13.84
C ARG A 168 21.36 -26.81 -13.96
N ASP A 169 21.90 -26.11 -14.97
CA ASP A 169 21.59 -24.71 -15.17
C ASP A 169 20.12 -24.52 -15.51
N TYR A 170 19.53 -25.40 -16.33
CA TYR A 170 18.10 -25.40 -16.62
C TYR A 170 17.24 -25.62 -15.36
N LEU A 171 17.64 -26.56 -14.49
CA LEU A 171 16.94 -26.78 -13.21
C LEU A 171 16.98 -25.53 -12.33
N ILE A 172 18.14 -24.86 -12.25
CA ILE A 172 18.28 -23.60 -11.48
C ILE A 172 17.36 -22.52 -12.04
N VAL A 173 17.20 -22.42 -13.37
CA VAL A 173 16.21 -21.50 -13.99
C VAL A 173 14.79 -21.81 -13.49
N GLY A 174 14.40 -23.08 -13.51
CA GLY A 174 13.08 -23.51 -13.05
C GLY A 174 12.84 -23.18 -11.58
N VAL A 175 13.80 -23.51 -10.71
CA VAL A 175 13.73 -23.20 -9.27
C VAL A 175 13.68 -21.69 -9.04
N ALA A 176 14.55 -20.92 -9.67
CA ALA A 176 14.55 -19.46 -9.55
C ALA A 176 13.23 -18.85 -10.03
N PHE A 177 12.65 -19.38 -11.11
CA PHE A 177 11.36 -18.92 -11.61
C PHE A 177 10.22 -19.21 -10.63
N VAL A 178 10.16 -20.40 -10.04
CA VAL A 178 9.17 -20.76 -9.01
C VAL A 178 9.33 -19.83 -7.80
N PHE A 179 10.55 -19.62 -7.29
CA PHE A 179 10.78 -18.73 -6.16
C PHE A 179 10.40 -17.28 -6.49
N ALA A 180 10.66 -16.81 -7.70
CA ALA A 180 10.23 -15.47 -8.13
C ALA A 180 8.70 -15.34 -8.14
N LEU A 181 7.97 -16.33 -8.70
CA LEU A 181 6.50 -16.35 -8.73
C LEU A 181 5.89 -16.41 -7.33
N LEU A 182 6.44 -17.23 -6.43
CA LEU A 182 5.97 -17.36 -5.05
C LEU A 182 6.23 -16.10 -4.20
N ASN A 183 7.07 -15.18 -4.68
CA ASN A 183 7.24 -13.84 -4.12
C ASN A 183 6.29 -12.83 -4.75
N LYS A 184 6.20 -12.78 -6.09
CA LYS A 184 5.35 -11.79 -6.77
C LYS A 184 4.97 -12.22 -8.19
N GLN A 185 3.71 -12.01 -8.54
CA GLN A 185 3.12 -12.38 -9.83
C GLN A 185 3.80 -11.72 -11.04
N MET A 186 4.47 -10.58 -10.87
CA MET A 186 5.24 -9.90 -11.93
C MET A 186 6.26 -10.81 -12.59
N ALA A 187 6.77 -11.82 -11.87
CA ALA A 187 7.72 -12.80 -12.39
C ALA A 187 7.16 -13.66 -13.54
N ILE A 188 5.84 -13.67 -13.76
CA ILE A 188 5.20 -14.40 -14.87
C ILE A 188 5.76 -13.99 -16.25
N ALA A 189 6.32 -12.79 -16.35
CA ALA A 189 6.97 -12.28 -17.54
C ALA A 189 8.29 -13.01 -17.90
N LEU A 190 8.93 -13.73 -16.95
CA LEU A 190 10.26 -14.30 -17.14
C LEU A 190 10.37 -15.24 -18.34
N PRO A 191 9.49 -16.23 -18.55
CA PRO A 191 9.62 -17.11 -19.72
C PRO A 191 9.63 -16.38 -21.05
N VAL A 192 8.83 -15.31 -21.17
CA VAL A 192 8.78 -14.47 -22.37
C VAL A 192 10.08 -13.69 -22.53
N VAL A 193 10.62 -13.13 -21.45
CA VAL A 193 11.93 -12.42 -21.48
C VAL A 193 13.07 -13.36 -21.85
N LEU A 194 13.07 -14.61 -21.35
CA LEU A 194 14.05 -15.63 -21.74
C LEU A 194 13.95 -15.95 -23.24
N PHE A 195 12.73 -16.01 -23.78
CA PHE A 195 12.52 -16.18 -25.22
C PHE A 195 13.03 -14.98 -26.03
N LEU A 196 12.80 -13.75 -25.56
CA LEU A 196 13.32 -12.54 -26.21
C LEU A 196 14.85 -12.49 -26.23
N ILE A 197 15.50 -12.93 -25.14
CA ILE A 197 16.96 -13.09 -25.07
C ILE A 197 17.45 -14.06 -26.15
N GLU A 198 16.84 -15.23 -26.23
CA GLU A 198 17.22 -16.24 -27.22
C GLU A 198 17.01 -15.74 -28.64
N ARG A 199 15.87 -15.08 -28.89
CA ARG A 199 15.47 -14.62 -30.23
C ARG A 199 16.30 -13.44 -30.75
N TRP A 200 16.62 -12.49 -29.90
CA TRP A 200 17.20 -11.22 -30.36
C TRP A 200 18.65 -10.99 -29.91
N LEU A 201 19.06 -11.44 -28.74
CA LEU A 201 20.43 -11.23 -28.30
C LEU A 201 21.38 -12.34 -28.75
N ILE A 202 20.95 -13.61 -28.65
CA ILE A 202 21.78 -14.76 -28.99
C ILE A 202 21.57 -15.13 -30.45
N ALA A 203 20.36 -14.87 -30.98
CA ALA A 203 19.95 -15.19 -32.36
C ALA A 203 20.24 -16.65 -32.76
N LYS A 204 20.12 -17.59 -31.81
CA LYS A 204 20.35 -19.02 -32.04
C LYS A 204 19.19 -19.57 -32.83
N PRO A 205 19.45 -20.21 -33.99
CA PRO A 205 18.40 -20.95 -34.69
C PRO A 205 17.81 -22.03 -33.79
N ALA A 206 16.48 -22.06 -33.66
CA ALA A 206 15.79 -23.07 -32.89
C ALA A 206 14.63 -23.61 -33.73
N THR A 207 14.50 -24.95 -33.77
CA THR A 207 13.32 -25.60 -34.33
C THR A 207 12.14 -25.41 -33.38
N TRP A 208 10.91 -25.60 -33.90
CA TRP A 208 9.71 -25.57 -33.07
C TRP A 208 9.77 -26.58 -31.91
N PHE A 209 10.36 -27.74 -32.17
CA PHE A 209 10.58 -28.78 -31.16
C PHE A 209 11.55 -28.33 -30.07
N ASP A 210 12.63 -27.65 -30.42
CA ASP A 210 13.59 -27.09 -29.45
C ASP A 210 12.91 -26.08 -28.53
N LEU A 211 12.04 -25.20 -29.07
CA LEU A 211 11.29 -24.22 -28.29
C LEU A 211 10.34 -24.91 -27.29
N ILE A 212 9.55 -25.88 -27.77
CA ILE A 212 8.67 -26.65 -26.88
C ILE A 212 9.50 -27.30 -25.76
N ARG A 213 10.58 -27.99 -26.08
CA ARG A 213 11.43 -28.65 -25.09
C ARG A 213 12.01 -27.69 -24.05
N ARG A 214 12.35 -26.47 -24.44
CA ARG A 214 12.95 -25.46 -23.54
C ARG A 214 11.91 -24.76 -22.69
N TYR A 215 10.73 -24.47 -23.21
CA TYR A 215 9.74 -23.62 -22.55
C TYR A 215 8.56 -24.36 -21.93
N ALA A 216 8.31 -25.63 -22.30
CA ALA A 216 7.14 -26.38 -21.83
C ALA A 216 7.08 -26.44 -20.29
N ALA A 217 8.18 -26.75 -19.61
CA ALA A 217 8.20 -26.78 -18.14
C ALA A 217 7.91 -25.41 -17.52
N LEU A 218 8.43 -24.33 -18.10
CA LEU A 218 8.16 -22.97 -17.60
C LEU A 218 6.70 -22.57 -17.82
N VAL A 219 6.10 -22.95 -18.96
CA VAL A 219 4.68 -22.72 -19.27
C VAL A 219 3.79 -23.54 -18.34
N ILE A 220 4.15 -24.79 -18.03
CA ILE A 220 3.44 -25.62 -17.05
C ILE A 220 3.47 -24.95 -15.66
N VAL A 221 4.61 -24.42 -15.23
CA VAL A 221 4.72 -23.68 -13.96
C VAL A 221 3.79 -22.46 -13.95
N VAL A 222 3.72 -21.71 -15.06
CA VAL A 222 2.75 -20.59 -15.21
C VAL A 222 1.32 -21.09 -15.07
N GLY A 223 0.97 -22.19 -15.75
CA GLY A 223 -0.37 -22.79 -15.68
C GLY A 223 -0.75 -23.22 -14.26
N ILE A 224 0.16 -23.94 -13.57
CA ILE A 224 -0.04 -24.34 -12.17
C ILE A 224 -0.22 -23.11 -11.28
N PHE A 225 0.65 -22.11 -11.41
CA PHE A 225 0.56 -20.88 -10.63
C PHE A 225 -0.78 -20.15 -10.89
N ALA A 226 -1.24 -20.08 -12.14
CA ALA A 226 -2.52 -19.47 -12.49
C ALA A 226 -3.70 -20.20 -11.83
N VAL A 227 -3.69 -21.55 -11.80
CA VAL A 227 -4.71 -22.35 -11.10
C VAL A 227 -4.68 -22.08 -9.60
N VAL A 228 -3.49 -22.05 -9.00
CA VAL A 228 -3.33 -21.76 -7.56
C VAL A 228 -3.81 -20.33 -7.25
N GLN A 229 -3.45 -19.36 -8.07
CA GLN A 229 -3.92 -17.97 -7.91
C GLN A 229 -5.45 -17.86 -8.06
N TYR A 230 -6.05 -18.62 -8.98
CA TYR A 230 -7.50 -18.66 -9.14
C TYR A 230 -8.20 -19.30 -7.92
N ALA A 231 -7.56 -20.23 -7.25
CA ALA A 231 -8.07 -20.86 -6.04
C ALA A 231 -8.05 -19.93 -4.81
N THR A 232 -7.33 -18.80 -4.86
CA THR A 232 -7.41 -17.81 -3.78
C THR A 232 -8.80 -17.16 -3.77
N ARG A 233 -9.41 -17.03 -2.59
CA ARG A 233 -10.77 -16.51 -2.42
C ARG A 233 -10.97 -15.08 -2.94
N SER A 234 -9.90 -14.36 -3.12
CA SER A 234 -9.92 -12.91 -3.40
C SER A 234 -9.87 -12.54 -4.86
N THR A 235 -9.67 -13.49 -5.78
CA THR A 235 -9.55 -13.17 -7.21
C THR A 235 -10.80 -12.43 -7.72
N HIS A 236 -11.98 -12.84 -7.24
CA HIS A 236 -13.24 -12.15 -7.57
C HIS A 236 -13.39 -10.80 -6.86
N THR A 237 -13.03 -10.75 -5.57
CA THR A 237 -13.13 -9.52 -4.76
C THR A 237 -12.17 -8.44 -5.26
N PHE A 238 -10.98 -8.83 -5.70
CA PHE A 238 -9.99 -7.89 -6.22
C PHE A 238 -10.44 -7.22 -7.51
N ALA A 239 -10.97 -7.99 -8.47
CA ALA A 239 -11.53 -7.44 -9.70
C ALA A 239 -12.70 -6.50 -9.44
N GLN A 240 -13.53 -6.79 -8.42
CA GLN A 240 -14.67 -5.97 -8.04
C GLN A 240 -14.24 -4.70 -7.29
N VAL A 241 -13.32 -4.82 -6.31
CA VAL A 241 -12.92 -3.70 -5.46
C VAL A 241 -11.99 -2.73 -6.18
N PHE A 242 -11.06 -3.24 -7.02
CA PHE A 242 -10.05 -2.42 -7.68
C PHE A 242 -10.32 -2.19 -9.17
N GLY A 243 -11.45 -2.60 -9.70
CA GLY A 243 -11.82 -2.34 -11.10
C GLY A 243 -10.90 -2.99 -12.14
N TYR A 244 -10.23 -4.12 -11.78
CA TYR A 244 -9.38 -4.87 -12.71
C TYR A 244 -10.16 -5.27 -13.95
N SER A 245 -9.81 -4.73 -15.09
CA SER A 245 -10.51 -5.02 -16.32
C SER A 245 -9.60 -5.01 -17.55
N LEU A 246 -10.02 -5.75 -18.58
CA LEU A 246 -9.39 -5.77 -19.89
C LEU A 246 -10.17 -4.82 -20.81
N GLY A 247 -9.75 -3.57 -20.91
CA GLY A 247 -10.45 -2.55 -21.67
C GLY A 247 -9.54 -1.43 -22.18
N ALA A 248 -10.14 -0.30 -22.56
CA ALA A 248 -9.43 0.86 -23.09
C ALA A 248 -8.40 1.45 -22.13
N GLN A 249 -8.58 1.25 -20.81
CA GLN A 249 -7.63 1.71 -19.80
C GLN A 249 -6.24 1.08 -19.94
N ILE A 250 -6.09 -0.11 -20.56
CA ILE A 250 -4.78 -0.74 -20.78
C ILE A 250 -3.84 0.20 -21.52
N LEU A 251 -4.33 0.89 -22.57
CA LEU A 251 -3.52 1.84 -23.32
C LEU A 251 -3.19 3.07 -22.46
N SER A 252 -4.16 3.56 -21.71
CA SER A 252 -3.99 4.67 -20.78
C SER A 252 -2.92 4.35 -19.74
N MET A 253 -2.99 3.19 -19.08
CA MET A 253 -2.01 2.75 -18.09
C MET A 253 -0.62 2.57 -18.72
N LEU A 254 -0.55 1.98 -19.92
CA LEU A 254 0.73 1.83 -20.63
C LEU A 254 1.39 3.18 -20.88
N ILE A 255 0.64 4.16 -21.39
CA ILE A 255 1.17 5.50 -21.66
C ILE A 255 1.65 6.17 -20.36
N GLN A 256 0.88 6.06 -19.26
CA GLN A 256 1.25 6.62 -17.98
C GLN A 256 2.54 5.98 -17.42
N TYR A 257 2.67 4.65 -17.46
CA TYR A 257 3.90 3.97 -17.03
C TYR A 257 5.11 4.37 -17.89
N LEU A 258 4.94 4.48 -19.21
CA LEU A 258 6.01 4.95 -20.11
C LEU A 258 6.44 6.38 -19.79
N SER A 259 5.48 7.26 -19.49
CA SER A 259 5.76 8.64 -19.09
C SER A 259 6.56 8.71 -17.79
N LEU A 260 6.20 7.89 -16.78
CA LEU A 260 6.91 7.79 -15.49
C LEU A 260 8.33 7.24 -15.62
N LEU A 261 8.60 6.42 -16.63
CA LEU A 261 9.96 5.94 -16.91
C LEU A 261 10.88 7.03 -17.45
N VAL A 262 10.32 8.11 -18.00
CA VAL A 262 11.10 9.27 -18.51
C VAL A 262 11.08 10.44 -17.52
N PHE A 263 9.94 10.66 -16.85
CA PHE A 263 9.77 11.75 -15.90
C PHE A 263 9.38 11.20 -14.50
N PRO A 264 10.29 10.53 -13.81
CA PRO A 264 10.00 9.95 -12.50
C PRO A 264 9.99 10.99 -11.36
N TRP A 265 10.34 12.24 -11.67
CA TRP A 265 10.47 13.31 -10.69
C TRP A 265 9.13 13.97 -10.41
N GLY A 266 8.80 14.19 -9.13
CA GLY A 266 7.57 14.85 -8.70
C GLY A 266 6.44 13.91 -8.29
N TYR A 267 6.65 12.59 -8.37
CA TYR A 267 5.74 11.63 -7.77
C TYR A 267 6.13 11.43 -6.31
N TYR A 268 5.28 11.93 -5.40
CA TYR A 268 5.36 11.58 -3.99
C TYR A 268 4.43 10.40 -3.71
N PRO A 269 4.82 9.47 -2.81
CA PRO A 269 3.89 8.43 -2.40
C PRO A 269 2.61 9.09 -1.87
N PRO A 270 1.44 8.69 -2.36
CA PRO A 270 0.18 9.29 -1.94
C PRO A 270 -0.05 9.05 -0.46
N THR A 271 -0.65 10.02 0.21
CA THR A 271 -1.38 9.78 1.46
C THR A 271 -2.54 8.81 1.14
N ASP A 272 -3.01 8.01 2.09
CA ASP A 272 -3.97 6.90 1.88
C ASP A 272 -5.22 7.22 1.04
N THR A 273 -5.64 8.47 0.99
CA THR A 273 -6.77 8.94 0.19
C THR A 273 -6.44 9.19 -1.28
N GLN A 274 -5.14 9.27 -1.65
CA GLN A 274 -4.71 9.62 -3.01
C GLN A 274 -4.22 8.41 -3.82
N ILE A 275 -4.21 7.20 -3.25
CA ILE A 275 -3.82 5.98 -3.98
C ILE A 275 -4.77 5.70 -5.15
N THR A 276 -6.01 6.17 -5.08
CA THR A 276 -7.05 5.95 -6.09
C THR A 276 -7.39 7.18 -6.92
N GLU A 277 -7.09 8.39 -6.43
CA GLU A 277 -7.48 9.63 -7.10
C GLU A 277 -6.28 10.28 -7.78
N GLY A 278 -6.08 9.89 -9.02
CA GLY A 278 -5.33 10.66 -10.01
C GLY A 278 -3.88 10.97 -9.64
N LEU A 279 -3.00 10.51 -10.51
CA LEU A 279 -1.66 11.07 -10.60
C LEU A 279 -1.77 12.61 -10.64
N PRO A 280 -0.82 13.37 -10.03
CA PRO A 280 -0.74 14.83 -10.18
C PRO A 280 -0.66 15.29 -11.65
N PHE A 281 -0.66 14.34 -12.57
CA PHE A 281 -0.68 14.51 -14.02
C PHE A 281 -2.08 14.64 -14.63
N ALA A 282 -3.15 14.39 -13.89
CA ALA A 282 -4.50 14.63 -14.42
C ALA A 282 -4.70 16.09 -14.82
N ASP A 283 -4.09 17.02 -14.09
CA ASP A 283 -4.18 18.46 -14.33
C ASP A 283 -3.09 19.02 -15.26
N THR A 284 -1.95 18.33 -15.43
CA THR A 284 -0.90 18.77 -16.36
C THR A 284 -1.17 18.35 -17.81
N GLY A 285 -2.28 17.68 -18.03
CA GLY A 285 -2.92 17.48 -19.32
C GLY A 285 -2.09 16.74 -20.35
N ASN A 286 -2.35 17.06 -21.59
CA ASN A 286 -1.97 16.33 -22.78
C ASN A 286 -0.46 16.15 -23.03
N LEU A 287 0.45 16.95 -22.43
CA LEU A 287 1.88 16.91 -22.74
C LEU A 287 2.57 15.64 -22.24
N ILE A 288 2.22 15.15 -21.05
CA ILE A 288 2.82 13.92 -20.48
C ILE A 288 2.32 12.69 -21.23
N TRP A 289 1.05 12.68 -21.62
CA TRP A 289 0.49 11.65 -22.48
C TRP A 289 1.18 11.62 -23.85
N LEU A 290 1.43 12.79 -24.45
CA LEU A 290 2.17 12.92 -25.68
C LEU A 290 3.60 12.41 -25.54
N ALA A 291 4.27 12.66 -24.42
CA ALA A 291 5.60 12.13 -24.16
C ALA A 291 5.61 10.60 -24.08
N GLY A 292 4.68 9.99 -23.34
CA GLY A 292 4.54 8.52 -23.27
C GLY A 292 4.22 7.90 -24.63
N ALA A 293 3.31 8.50 -25.40
CA ALA A 293 2.97 8.05 -26.75
C ALA A 293 4.15 8.19 -27.72
N ALA A 294 4.90 9.31 -27.65
CA ALA A 294 6.11 9.53 -28.44
C ALA A 294 7.19 8.48 -28.14
N ILE A 295 7.40 8.14 -26.86
CA ILE A 295 8.33 7.09 -26.43
C ILE A 295 7.92 5.74 -27.04
N LEU A 296 6.65 5.37 -26.94
CA LEU A 296 6.14 4.14 -27.53
C LEU A 296 6.41 4.11 -29.05
N LEU A 297 6.15 5.21 -29.75
CA LEU A 297 6.41 5.34 -31.17
C LEU A 297 7.89 5.21 -31.51
N VAL A 298 8.77 5.89 -30.75
CA VAL A 298 10.23 5.79 -30.90
C VAL A 298 10.71 4.35 -30.70
N PHE A 299 10.19 3.64 -29.69
CA PHE A 299 10.54 2.23 -29.48
C PHE A 299 10.07 1.34 -30.62
N LEU A 300 8.86 1.54 -31.13
CA LEU A 300 8.34 0.77 -32.25
C LEU A 300 9.20 0.97 -33.52
N ILE A 301 9.62 2.20 -33.80
CA ILE A 301 10.50 2.52 -34.93
C ILE A 301 11.92 1.97 -34.72
N ALA A 302 12.50 2.20 -33.55
CA ALA A 302 13.87 1.78 -33.23
C ALA A 302 14.01 0.26 -33.19
N SER A 303 12.99 -0.46 -32.72
CA SER A 303 12.97 -1.93 -32.68
C SER A 303 13.10 -2.57 -34.07
N ARG A 304 12.69 -1.87 -35.13
CA ARG A 304 12.86 -2.34 -36.52
C ARG A 304 14.30 -2.25 -37.02
N ARG A 305 15.12 -1.38 -36.38
CA ARG A 305 16.48 -1.07 -36.83
C ARG A 305 17.59 -1.81 -36.08
N SER A 306 17.30 -2.27 -34.84
CA SER A 306 18.30 -2.90 -33.97
C SER A 306 17.69 -4.02 -33.15
N ARG A 307 18.32 -5.22 -33.18
CA ARG A 307 17.94 -6.37 -32.35
C ARG A 307 18.03 -6.06 -30.86
N VAL A 308 19.01 -5.26 -30.45
CA VAL A 308 19.19 -4.85 -29.04
C VAL A 308 18.03 -3.94 -28.62
N LEU A 309 17.66 -2.96 -29.45
CA LEU A 309 16.53 -2.08 -29.16
C LEU A 309 15.19 -2.85 -29.19
N ALA A 310 15.04 -3.80 -30.13
CA ALA A 310 13.88 -4.68 -30.14
C ALA A 310 13.75 -5.50 -28.86
N PHE A 311 14.87 -6.07 -28.38
CA PHE A 311 14.92 -6.79 -27.12
C PHE A 311 14.53 -5.90 -25.93
N LEU A 312 15.17 -4.73 -25.79
CA LEU A 312 14.95 -3.84 -24.66
C LEU A 312 13.51 -3.32 -24.64
N SER A 313 13.00 -2.83 -25.79
CA SER A 313 11.61 -2.33 -25.91
C SER A 313 10.58 -3.40 -25.57
N SER A 314 10.75 -4.61 -26.14
CA SER A 314 9.82 -5.71 -25.86
C SER A 314 9.91 -6.21 -24.44
N THR A 315 11.09 -6.26 -23.84
CA THR A 315 11.26 -6.62 -22.42
C THR A 315 10.52 -5.64 -21.52
N MET A 316 10.64 -4.34 -21.79
CA MET A 316 9.94 -3.30 -21.03
C MET A 316 8.41 -3.49 -21.14
N LEU A 317 7.88 -3.66 -22.35
CA LEU A 317 6.45 -3.85 -22.57
C LEU A 317 5.94 -5.14 -21.90
N VAL A 318 6.65 -6.25 -22.08
CA VAL A 318 6.28 -7.57 -21.51
C VAL A 318 6.25 -7.53 -19.98
N THR A 319 7.19 -6.82 -19.35
CA THR A 319 7.22 -6.71 -17.88
C THR A 319 6.14 -5.78 -17.34
N LEU A 320 5.52 -4.93 -18.15
CA LEU A 320 4.36 -4.11 -17.79
C LEU A 320 3.02 -4.85 -17.94
N ILE A 321 2.91 -5.85 -18.83
CA ILE A 321 1.64 -6.55 -19.11
C ILE A 321 0.88 -6.96 -17.84
N PRO A 322 1.50 -7.54 -16.80
CA PRO A 322 0.75 -8.01 -15.63
C PRO A 322 0.03 -6.92 -14.84
N VAL A 323 0.42 -5.65 -15.01
CA VAL A 323 -0.11 -4.53 -14.22
C VAL A 323 -0.98 -3.57 -15.02
N LEU A 324 -1.02 -3.69 -16.35
CA LEU A 324 -1.83 -2.83 -17.20
C LEU A 324 -3.36 -2.95 -16.96
N PRO A 325 -3.89 -4.11 -16.55
CA PRO A 325 -5.32 -4.22 -16.25
C PRO A 325 -5.78 -3.48 -14.98
N PHE A 326 -4.88 -2.98 -14.13
CA PHE A 326 -5.26 -2.16 -12.97
C PHE A 326 -5.68 -0.76 -13.41
N PRO A 327 -6.71 -0.15 -12.80
CA PRO A 327 -7.15 1.21 -13.13
C PRO A 327 -6.31 2.31 -12.46
N PHE A 328 -5.24 1.94 -11.77
CA PHE A 328 -4.36 2.86 -11.04
C PHE A 328 -2.89 2.54 -11.34
N VAL A 329 -2.05 3.54 -11.17
CA VAL A 329 -0.61 3.44 -11.38
C VAL A 329 0.12 3.47 -10.04
N GLU A 330 1.07 2.53 -9.86
CA GLU A 330 1.98 2.53 -8.73
C GLU A 330 3.44 2.41 -9.17
N LEU A 331 4.31 3.24 -8.63
CA LEU A 331 5.73 3.25 -8.98
C LEU A 331 6.43 1.92 -8.73
N ARG A 332 6.02 1.16 -7.69
CA ARG A 332 6.59 -0.16 -7.39
C ARG A 332 6.46 -1.16 -8.54
N TYR A 333 5.46 -1.00 -9.40
CA TYR A 333 5.29 -1.86 -10.58
C TYR A 333 6.32 -1.59 -11.68
N LEU A 334 7.05 -0.49 -11.58
CA LEU A 334 8.15 -0.17 -12.48
C LEU A 334 9.49 -0.82 -12.07
N TYR A 335 9.54 -1.62 -10.99
CA TYR A 335 10.79 -2.18 -10.49
C TYR A 335 11.55 -3.03 -11.53
N LEU A 336 10.88 -3.87 -12.31
CA LEU A 336 11.48 -4.60 -13.44
C LEU A 336 11.59 -3.76 -14.71
N PRO A 337 10.51 -3.08 -15.19
CA PRO A 337 10.55 -2.32 -16.43
C PRO A 337 11.61 -1.22 -16.46
N ALA A 338 11.86 -0.57 -15.32
CA ALA A 338 12.78 0.56 -15.22
C ALA A 338 14.28 0.19 -15.35
N MET A 339 14.63 -1.09 -15.39
CA MET A 339 15.98 -1.52 -15.77
C MET A 339 16.31 -1.13 -17.23
N VAL A 340 15.28 -1.14 -18.10
CA VAL A 340 15.46 -0.87 -19.53
C VAL A 340 15.90 0.57 -19.82
N PRO A 341 15.24 1.62 -19.31
CA PRO A 341 15.73 3.00 -19.45
C PRO A 341 17.17 3.19 -18.95
N GLY A 342 17.54 2.57 -17.84
CA GLY A 342 18.91 2.61 -17.33
C GLY A 342 19.92 2.03 -18.31
N ILE A 343 19.61 0.89 -18.93
CA ILE A 343 20.47 0.28 -19.96
C ILE A 343 20.53 1.16 -21.21
N LEU A 344 19.41 1.73 -21.65
CA LEU A 344 19.35 2.62 -22.83
C LEU A 344 20.19 3.89 -22.61
N LEU A 345 20.08 4.52 -21.44
CA LEU A 345 20.91 5.67 -21.06
C LEU A 345 22.40 5.31 -21.06
N ALA A 346 22.75 4.17 -20.50
CA ALA A 346 24.14 3.70 -20.49
C ALA A 346 24.70 3.47 -21.91
N LEU A 347 23.91 2.89 -22.80
CA LEU A 347 24.28 2.70 -24.21
C LEU A 347 24.41 4.06 -24.92
N TRP A 348 23.51 4.99 -24.65
CA TRP A 348 23.55 6.33 -25.22
C TRP A 348 24.81 7.09 -24.78
N PHE A 349 25.14 7.10 -23.48
CA PHE A 349 26.34 7.73 -22.96
C PHE A 349 27.62 7.09 -23.52
N ASP A 350 27.69 5.74 -23.59
CA ASP A 350 28.83 5.04 -24.18
C ASP A 350 29.03 5.43 -25.66
N HIS A 351 27.92 5.53 -26.41
CA HIS A 351 27.97 5.99 -27.81
C HIS A 351 28.40 7.45 -27.92
N ALA A 352 27.81 8.34 -27.12
CA ALA A 352 28.16 9.76 -27.10
C ALA A 352 29.66 9.98 -26.81
N PHE A 353 30.21 9.32 -25.78
CA PHE A 353 31.65 9.38 -25.46
C PHE A 353 32.53 8.78 -26.56
N ALA A 354 32.06 7.78 -27.31
CA ALA A 354 32.84 7.18 -28.39
C ALA A 354 32.87 8.06 -29.66
N VAL A 355 31.70 8.58 -30.08
CA VAL A 355 31.56 9.40 -31.30
C VAL A 355 32.18 10.78 -31.11
N LEU A 356 32.03 11.37 -29.96
CA LEU A 356 32.42 12.74 -29.64
C LEU A 356 33.78 12.83 -28.95
N ARG A 357 34.58 11.75 -29.02
CA ARG A 357 35.86 11.62 -28.32
C ARG A 357 36.82 12.79 -28.57
N ASN A 358 36.78 13.41 -29.75
CA ASN A 358 37.65 14.51 -30.14
C ASN A 358 37.06 15.89 -29.80
N ALA A 359 35.81 15.97 -29.33
CA ALA A 359 35.17 17.22 -28.93
C ALA A 359 35.18 17.32 -27.39
N GLY A 360 36.25 17.88 -26.84
CA GLY A 360 36.46 17.93 -25.38
C GLY A 360 35.30 18.55 -24.60
N TRP A 361 34.66 19.60 -25.12
CA TRP A 361 33.49 20.22 -24.48
C TRP A 361 32.24 19.32 -24.44
N VAL A 362 32.04 18.45 -25.44
CA VAL A 362 30.90 17.52 -25.46
C VAL A 362 31.10 16.39 -24.45
N ASN A 363 32.32 15.89 -24.30
CA ASN A 363 32.64 14.93 -23.25
C ASN A 363 32.42 15.53 -21.86
N PHE A 364 32.80 16.79 -21.68
CA PHE A 364 32.54 17.53 -20.44
C PHE A 364 31.04 17.73 -20.19
N ALA A 365 30.27 18.17 -21.20
CA ALA A 365 28.84 18.33 -21.11
C ALA A 365 28.13 16.99 -20.82
N SER A 366 28.55 15.88 -21.46
CA SER A 366 28.01 14.54 -21.20
C SER A 366 28.31 14.06 -19.77
N ALA A 367 29.52 14.36 -19.25
CA ALA A 367 29.86 14.04 -17.87
C ALA A 367 29.02 14.83 -16.86
N ILE A 368 28.76 16.12 -17.14
CA ILE A 368 27.87 16.96 -16.34
C ILE A 368 26.44 16.40 -16.38
N ALA A 369 25.91 16.09 -17.57
CA ALA A 369 24.56 15.53 -17.72
C ALA A 369 24.41 14.21 -16.95
N LEU A 370 25.42 13.33 -17.04
CA LEU A 370 25.47 12.09 -16.25
C LEU A 370 25.43 12.37 -14.74
N GLY A 371 26.28 13.31 -14.29
CA GLY A 371 26.32 13.73 -12.89
C GLY A 371 24.98 14.28 -12.41
N LEU A 372 24.33 15.14 -13.20
CA LEU A 372 23.02 15.70 -12.88
C LEU A 372 21.93 14.64 -12.79
N ILE A 373 21.92 13.65 -13.69
CA ILE A 373 20.93 12.56 -13.65
C ILE A 373 21.14 11.70 -12.39
N VAL A 374 22.38 11.32 -12.08
CA VAL A 374 22.69 10.48 -10.92
C VAL A 374 22.42 11.22 -9.61
N ILE A 375 22.86 12.46 -9.49
CA ILE A 375 22.66 13.29 -8.30
C ILE A 375 21.16 13.62 -8.16
N GLY A 376 20.51 14.06 -9.23
CA GLY A 376 19.08 14.37 -9.23
C GLY A 376 18.22 13.15 -8.85
N GLY A 377 18.54 11.98 -9.40
CA GLY A 377 17.89 10.72 -9.02
C GLY A 377 18.11 10.38 -7.55
N SER A 378 19.34 10.48 -7.07
CA SER A 378 19.68 10.21 -5.66
C SER A 378 18.95 11.15 -4.69
N LEU A 379 18.92 12.45 -5.00
CA LEU A 379 18.19 13.44 -4.20
C LEU A 379 16.67 13.17 -4.21
N SER A 380 16.12 12.79 -5.35
CA SER A 380 14.71 12.43 -5.46
C SER A 380 14.36 11.20 -4.62
N VAL A 381 15.19 10.14 -4.63
CA VAL A 381 15.02 8.97 -3.75
C VAL A 381 15.08 9.37 -2.28
N THR A 382 16.07 10.17 -1.90
CA THR A 382 16.23 10.61 -0.51
C THR A 382 15.04 11.46 -0.05
N SER A 383 14.55 12.35 -0.91
CA SER A 383 13.35 13.16 -0.64
C SER A 383 12.09 12.30 -0.48
N ALA A 384 11.89 11.31 -1.37
CA ALA A 384 10.78 10.36 -1.28
C ALA A 384 10.84 9.55 0.02
N ASN A 385 12.02 9.06 0.40
CA ASN A 385 12.23 8.34 1.66
C ASN A 385 11.92 9.22 2.88
N ALA A 386 12.30 10.49 2.86
CA ALA A 386 11.98 11.44 3.92
C ALA A 386 10.46 11.68 4.04
N GLY A 387 9.76 11.79 2.91
CA GLY A 387 8.30 11.89 2.88
C GLY A 387 7.60 10.66 3.48
N ILE A 388 8.05 9.46 3.11
CA ILE A 388 7.52 8.20 3.67
C ILE A 388 7.79 8.14 5.18
N ALA A 389 8.99 8.50 5.63
CA ALA A 389 9.34 8.50 7.05
C ALA A 389 8.47 9.48 7.85
N GLU A 390 8.14 10.65 7.28
CA GLU A 390 7.25 11.63 7.92
C GLU A 390 5.82 11.10 8.04
N ILE A 391 5.27 10.50 6.99
CA ILE A 391 3.94 9.85 7.04
C ILE A 391 3.93 8.75 8.12
N ALA A 392 4.93 7.87 8.12
CA ALA A 392 5.06 6.82 9.12
C ALA A 392 5.18 7.37 10.56
N ARG A 393 5.85 8.51 10.72
CA ARG A 393 5.97 9.19 12.01
C ARG A 393 4.64 9.75 12.49
N GLN A 394 3.92 10.46 11.62
CA GLN A 394 2.62 11.08 11.95
C GLN A 394 1.60 10.03 12.37
N ARG A 395 1.51 8.92 11.64
CA ARG A 395 0.59 7.81 11.96
C ARG A 395 0.88 7.15 13.31
N ARG A 396 2.12 7.21 13.79
CA ARG A 396 2.50 6.65 15.10
C ARG A 396 2.37 7.61 16.27
N VAL A 397 2.08 8.89 16.05
CA VAL A 397 1.93 9.87 17.14
C VAL A 397 0.86 9.44 18.13
N PRO A 398 -0.38 9.11 17.73
CA PRO A 398 -1.42 8.69 18.67
C PRO A 398 -1.03 7.46 19.48
N PHE A 399 -0.42 6.47 18.83
CA PHE A 399 0.07 5.26 19.49
C PHE A 399 1.12 5.58 20.56
N ARG A 400 2.08 6.46 20.28
CA ARG A 400 3.13 6.85 21.23
C ARG A 400 2.58 7.56 22.45
N ASP A 401 1.53 8.35 22.32
CA ASP A 401 0.91 9.03 23.43
C ASP A 401 0.22 8.03 24.36
N ILE A 402 -0.49 7.05 23.82
CA ILE A 402 -1.08 5.95 24.59
C ILE A 402 0.01 5.09 25.25
N GLU A 403 1.08 4.76 24.52
CA GLU A 403 2.22 3.99 25.07
C GLU A 403 2.89 4.70 26.26
N ARG A 404 2.99 6.03 26.21
CA ARG A 404 3.53 6.82 27.33
C ARG A 404 2.63 6.81 28.55
N GLN A 405 1.30 6.85 28.34
CA GLN A 405 0.32 6.78 29.42
C GLN A 405 0.27 5.39 30.04
N HIS A 406 0.39 4.37 29.22
CA HIS A 406 0.32 2.96 29.59
C HIS A 406 1.58 2.20 29.13
N PRO A 407 2.71 2.32 29.81
CA PRO A 407 3.94 1.57 29.47
C PRO A 407 3.76 0.06 29.49
N THR A 408 2.83 -0.42 30.33
CA THR A 408 2.38 -1.82 30.42
C THR A 408 0.87 -1.86 30.49
N LEU A 409 0.26 -2.89 29.89
CA LEU A 409 -1.17 -3.14 29.96
C LEU A 409 -1.45 -4.46 30.69
N PRO A 410 -2.50 -4.54 31.51
CA PRO A 410 -2.94 -5.80 32.09
C PRO A 410 -3.28 -6.82 30.99
N GLU A 411 -3.09 -8.09 31.29
CA GLU A 411 -3.46 -9.17 30.38
C GLU A 411 -4.97 -9.15 30.09
N GLY A 412 -5.34 -9.35 28.82
CA GLY A 412 -6.73 -9.32 28.38
C GLY A 412 -7.31 -7.91 28.23
N THR A 413 -6.47 -6.86 28.20
CA THR A 413 -6.93 -5.49 27.93
C THR A 413 -7.45 -5.38 26.49
N HIS A 414 -8.62 -4.77 26.34
CA HIS A 414 -9.19 -4.37 25.06
C HIS A 414 -9.09 -2.85 24.90
N LEU A 415 -8.43 -2.41 23.83
CA LEU A 415 -8.40 -1.01 23.42
C LEU A 415 -9.49 -0.75 22.40
N TYR A 416 -10.36 0.18 22.68
CA TYR A 416 -11.48 0.54 21.80
C TYR A 416 -11.32 1.97 21.31
N PHE A 417 -11.32 2.15 19.99
CA PHE A 417 -11.10 3.44 19.35
C PHE A 417 -12.38 3.96 18.69
N ILE A 418 -12.76 5.18 19.03
CA ILE A 418 -13.90 5.90 18.46
C ILE A 418 -13.38 6.86 17.40
N ASP A 419 -13.88 6.71 16.17
CA ASP A 419 -13.48 7.45 14.96
C ASP A 419 -11.95 7.60 14.82
N PRO A 420 -11.22 6.49 14.75
CA PRO A 420 -9.78 6.53 14.72
C PRO A 420 -9.26 7.18 13.43
N ILE A 421 -8.27 8.05 13.58
CA ILE A 421 -7.58 8.70 12.45
C ILE A 421 -6.70 7.75 11.64
N SER A 422 -6.28 6.64 12.26
CA SER A 422 -5.53 5.56 11.61
C SER A 422 -6.41 4.34 11.43
N PRO A 423 -6.23 3.55 10.35
CA PRO A 423 -6.95 2.30 10.16
C PRO A 423 -6.82 1.36 11.36
N LEU A 424 -7.91 0.71 11.77
CA LEU A 424 -7.90 -0.24 12.90
C LEU A 424 -6.90 -1.38 12.71
N SER A 425 -6.61 -1.79 11.47
CA SER A 425 -5.61 -2.81 11.18
C SER A 425 -4.20 -2.36 11.57
N GLU A 426 -3.85 -1.09 11.32
CA GLU A 426 -2.57 -0.51 11.72
C GLU A 426 -2.47 -0.41 13.25
N LEU A 427 -3.51 0.14 13.90
CA LEU A 427 -3.58 0.22 15.36
C LEU A 427 -3.46 -1.18 15.99
N THR A 428 -4.20 -2.16 15.47
CA THR A 428 -4.09 -3.55 15.92
C THR A 428 -2.65 -4.03 15.84
N GLY A 429 -1.97 -3.78 14.72
CA GLY A 429 -0.57 -4.18 14.54
C GLY A 429 0.37 -3.48 15.52
N MET A 430 0.24 -2.17 15.70
CA MET A 430 1.06 -1.38 16.62
C MET A 430 0.95 -1.90 18.06
N PHE A 431 -0.29 -2.11 18.54
CA PHE A 431 -0.52 -2.55 19.92
C PHE A 431 -0.12 -4.01 20.14
N LEU A 432 -0.36 -4.91 19.17
CA LEU A 432 0.08 -6.29 19.27
C LEU A 432 1.60 -6.45 19.26
N ILE A 433 2.30 -5.68 18.43
CA ILE A 433 3.77 -5.69 18.38
C ILE A 433 4.34 -5.18 19.71
N ARG A 434 3.70 -4.18 20.32
CA ARG A 434 4.18 -3.56 21.57
C ARG A 434 3.85 -4.36 22.83
N TYR A 435 2.60 -4.85 22.95
CA TYR A 435 2.09 -5.46 24.18
C TYR A 435 1.88 -6.98 24.08
N GLY A 436 2.05 -7.56 22.88
CA GLY A 436 1.93 -9.00 22.69
C GLY A 436 0.50 -9.48 22.46
N ARG A 437 0.32 -10.80 22.51
CA ARG A 437 -0.93 -11.50 22.15
C ARG A 437 -2.09 -11.26 23.12
N THR A 438 -1.82 -10.76 24.29
CA THR A 438 -2.80 -10.62 25.38
C THR A 438 -3.66 -9.38 25.25
N VAL A 439 -3.33 -8.49 24.31
CA VAL A 439 -4.06 -7.26 24.03
C VAL A 439 -4.91 -7.44 22.77
N SER A 440 -6.10 -6.89 22.79
CA SER A 440 -6.98 -6.83 21.62
C SER A 440 -7.34 -5.38 21.29
N VAL A 441 -7.65 -5.13 20.02
CA VAL A 441 -7.99 -3.79 19.51
C VAL A 441 -9.31 -3.89 18.75
N GLY A 442 -10.20 -2.94 18.99
CA GLY A 442 -11.47 -2.77 18.30
C GLY A 442 -11.81 -1.30 18.09
N GLY A 443 -12.96 -1.03 17.51
CA GLY A 443 -13.44 0.32 17.30
C GLY A 443 -14.87 0.34 16.77
N ASP A 444 -15.43 1.52 16.72
CA ASP A 444 -16.81 1.82 16.35
C ASP A 444 -17.24 1.22 15.00
N ARG A 445 -16.32 1.03 14.08
CA ARG A 445 -16.61 0.43 12.76
C ARG A 445 -16.65 -1.11 12.76
N ALA A 446 -16.15 -1.75 13.81
CA ALA A 446 -15.96 -3.20 13.84
C ALA A 446 -16.70 -3.88 14.99
N THR A 447 -16.98 -3.15 16.07
CA THR A 447 -17.49 -3.72 17.32
C THR A 447 -18.42 -2.71 18.00
N THR A 448 -19.61 -3.13 18.43
CA THR A 448 -20.51 -2.29 19.22
C THR A 448 -19.98 -2.12 20.64
N LEU A 449 -20.32 -1.01 21.31
CA LEU A 449 -19.97 -0.79 22.71
C LEU A 449 -20.51 -1.86 23.64
N ALA A 450 -21.68 -2.45 23.32
CA ALA A 450 -22.28 -3.51 24.11
C ALA A 450 -21.34 -4.71 24.29
N ARG A 451 -20.51 -5.02 23.28
CA ARG A 451 -19.51 -6.10 23.37
C ARG A 451 -18.34 -5.80 24.30
N LEU A 452 -18.13 -4.55 24.70
CA LEU A 452 -17.07 -4.20 25.65
C LEU A 452 -17.30 -4.82 27.03
N ARG A 453 -18.55 -5.20 27.34
CA ARG A 453 -18.90 -5.93 28.58
C ARG A 453 -18.23 -7.30 28.68
N ASP A 454 -17.85 -7.87 27.54
CA ASP A 454 -17.20 -9.19 27.47
C ASP A 454 -15.72 -9.15 27.89
N TYR A 455 -15.14 -7.95 27.99
CA TYR A 455 -13.73 -7.77 28.35
C TYR A 455 -13.57 -7.37 29.81
N ARG A 456 -12.54 -7.90 30.44
CA ARG A 456 -12.22 -7.63 31.84
C ARG A 456 -11.66 -6.21 32.06
N ASN A 457 -10.80 -5.79 31.13
CA ASN A 457 -10.17 -4.48 31.15
C ASN A 457 -10.39 -3.81 29.79
N VAL A 458 -10.99 -2.61 29.79
CA VAL A 458 -11.28 -1.85 28.58
C VAL A 458 -10.70 -0.47 28.72
N LEU A 459 -9.97 0.00 27.71
CA LEU A 459 -9.56 1.38 27.53
C LEU A 459 -10.26 1.93 26.28
N VAL A 460 -11.01 3.00 26.44
CA VAL A 460 -11.73 3.65 25.33
C VAL A 460 -11.05 4.98 25.00
N TYR A 461 -10.78 5.20 23.73
CA TYR A 461 -10.15 6.41 23.23
C TYR A 461 -11.01 7.07 22.14
N HIS A 462 -11.10 8.39 22.19
CA HIS A 462 -11.46 9.20 21.03
C HIS A 462 -10.30 10.14 20.67
N PHE A 463 -10.39 10.79 19.50
CA PHE A 463 -9.35 11.72 19.05
C PHE A 463 -9.91 13.15 19.04
N ASP A 464 -9.13 14.10 19.57
CA ASP A 464 -9.46 15.52 19.46
C ASP A 464 -9.20 16.04 18.03
N SER A 465 -9.51 17.31 17.80
CA SER A 465 -9.32 17.98 16.51
C SER A 465 -7.86 18.04 16.04
N THR A 466 -6.90 17.79 16.95
CA THR A 466 -5.46 17.74 16.64
C THR A 466 -4.97 16.32 16.36
N GLY A 467 -5.85 15.31 16.51
CA GLY A 467 -5.52 13.90 16.38
C GLY A 467 -4.86 13.29 17.63
N LYS A 468 -4.92 13.97 18.78
CA LYS A 468 -4.42 13.45 20.05
C LYS A 468 -5.44 12.49 20.67
N PRO A 469 -5.01 11.27 21.10
CA PRO A 469 -5.90 10.34 21.78
C PRO A 469 -6.24 10.83 23.18
N ILE A 470 -7.53 10.82 23.52
CA ILE A 470 -8.06 11.13 24.84
C ILE A 470 -8.73 9.88 25.37
N GLU A 471 -8.28 9.41 26.52
CA GLU A 471 -8.88 8.28 27.21
C GLU A 471 -10.18 8.68 27.88
N ILE A 472 -11.21 7.85 27.73
CA ILE A 472 -12.53 8.05 28.32
C ILE A 472 -12.85 6.90 29.25
N GLN A 473 -13.44 7.26 30.38
CA GLN A 473 -14.01 6.29 31.28
C GLN A 473 -15.40 5.87 30.77
N ALA A 474 -15.46 4.81 29.98
CA ALA A 474 -16.71 4.29 29.46
C ALA A 474 -17.58 3.66 30.58
N ASP A 475 -18.86 4.01 30.60
CA ASP A 475 -19.87 3.33 31.42
C ASP A 475 -20.88 2.59 30.52
N VAL A 476 -20.49 1.41 30.08
CA VAL A 476 -21.31 0.55 29.21
C VAL A 476 -22.39 -0.25 29.98
N LYS A 477 -22.51 -0.05 31.30
CA LYS A 477 -23.45 -0.79 32.15
C LYS A 477 -24.73 -0.03 32.42
N THR A 478 -24.70 1.29 32.40
CA THR A 478 -25.87 2.13 32.65
C THR A 478 -26.78 2.13 31.42
N ALA A 479 -27.97 1.54 31.55
CA ALA A 479 -28.99 1.63 30.49
C ALA A 479 -29.69 2.98 30.53
N LEU A 480 -29.91 3.60 29.38
CA LEU A 480 -30.74 4.77 29.22
C LEU A 480 -32.15 4.39 28.81
N GLU A 481 -33.14 5.14 29.29
CA GLU A 481 -34.52 5.02 28.83
C GLU A 481 -34.63 5.64 27.44
N LYS A 482 -35.26 4.90 26.53
CA LYS A 482 -35.48 5.30 25.13
C LYS A 482 -36.95 5.67 24.96
N SER A 483 -37.26 6.84 24.44
CA SER A 483 -38.63 7.29 24.21
C SER A 483 -39.39 6.46 23.17
N LEU A 484 -38.68 5.82 22.27
CA LEU A 484 -39.19 4.97 21.21
C LEU A 484 -38.43 3.63 21.16
N PRO A 485 -39.06 2.55 20.78
CA PRO A 485 -38.35 1.28 20.52
C PRO A 485 -37.49 1.38 19.27
N PHE A 486 -36.34 0.72 19.28
CA PHE A 486 -35.48 0.56 18.10
C PHE A 486 -35.84 -0.74 17.34
N PRO A 487 -35.64 -0.78 15.98
CA PRO A 487 -35.14 0.30 15.14
C PRO A 487 -36.15 1.46 14.95
N ILE A 488 -35.66 2.67 14.78
CA ILE A 488 -36.45 3.86 14.45
C ILE A 488 -36.43 4.04 12.93
N VAL A 489 -37.63 4.12 12.34
CA VAL A 489 -37.79 4.31 10.89
C VAL A 489 -38.27 5.73 10.62
N PHE A 490 -37.62 6.42 9.71
CA PHE A 490 -38.02 7.75 9.25
C PHE A 490 -38.93 7.65 8.01
N GLU A 491 -39.65 8.72 7.69
CA GLU A 491 -40.49 8.83 6.48
C GLU A 491 -39.67 8.72 5.16
N GLN A 492 -38.38 8.96 5.22
CA GLN A 492 -37.41 8.65 4.19
C GLN A 492 -36.74 7.29 4.49
N PRO A 493 -36.10 6.62 3.51
CA PRO A 493 -35.53 5.29 3.70
C PRO A 493 -34.27 5.30 4.60
N ILE A 494 -34.34 6.01 5.71
CA ILE A 494 -33.33 6.10 6.76
C ILE A 494 -33.80 5.32 7.98
N VAL A 495 -32.97 4.40 8.45
CA VAL A 495 -33.26 3.59 9.64
C VAL A 495 -32.14 3.76 10.65
N LEU A 496 -32.51 4.08 11.89
CA LEU A 496 -31.60 4.08 13.04
C LEU A 496 -31.80 2.79 13.82
N GLU A 497 -30.83 1.89 13.72
CA GLU A 497 -30.85 0.57 14.35
C GLU A 497 -30.69 0.64 15.86
N ASP A 498 -29.76 1.46 16.33
CA ASP A 498 -29.53 1.67 17.77
C ASP A 498 -28.73 2.94 18.02
N VAL A 499 -28.73 3.37 19.29
CA VAL A 499 -27.88 4.43 19.83
C VAL A 499 -27.21 3.95 21.10
N GLU A 500 -25.90 4.10 21.16
CA GLU A 500 -25.11 3.81 22.35
C GLU A 500 -24.44 5.08 22.87
N ILE A 501 -24.52 5.32 24.16
CA ILE A 501 -23.84 6.43 24.85
C ILE A 501 -22.63 5.87 25.60
N VAL A 502 -21.45 6.41 25.33
CA VAL A 502 -20.21 5.91 25.93
C VAL A 502 -20.17 6.17 27.44
N GLN A 503 -20.60 7.37 27.87
CA GLN A 503 -20.70 7.75 29.28
C GLN A 503 -21.98 8.54 29.54
N PRO A 504 -22.97 7.96 30.23
CA PRO A 504 -24.19 8.68 30.63
C PRO A 504 -23.97 9.75 31.70
N ARG A 505 -22.80 9.74 32.35
CA ARG A 505 -22.34 10.77 33.29
C ARG A 505 -21.17 11.51 32.66
N VAL A 506 -21.38 12.77 32.30
CA VAL A 506 -20.37 13.60 31.62
C VAL A 506 -19.96 14.75 32.53
N ARG A 507 -18.68 15.10 32.53
CA ARG A 507 -18.15 16.25 33.27
C ARG A 507 -18.31 17.54 32.46
N ARG A 508 -18.42 18.66 33.15
CA ARG A 508 -18.27 19.99 32.54
C ARG A 508 -16.92 20.09 31.82
N GLY A 509 -16.92 20.68 30.62
CA GLY A 509 -15.70 20.86 29.82
C GLY A 509 -15.18 19.59 29.17
N ASP A 510 -15.85 18.44 29.41
CA ASP A 510 -15.54 17.15 28.76
C ASP A 510 -16.43 16.96 27.53
N VAL A 511 -16.40 15.79 26.91
CA VAL A 511 -17.20 15.48 25.73
C VAL A 511 -18.23 14.39 26.03
N LEU A 512 -19.45 14.56 25.52
CA LEU A 512 -20.44 13.47 25.44
C LEU A 512 -20.23 12.76 24.12
N ILE A 513 -20.15 11.41 24.16
CA ILE A 513 -19.99 10.60 22.97
C ILE A 513 -21.18 9.67 22.79
N ALA A 514 -21.80 9.77 21.61
CA ALA A 514 -22.87 8.91 21.16
C ALA A 514 -22.42 8.15 19.90
N LEU A 515 -22.72 6.86 19.82
CA LEU A 515 -22.56 6.05 18.60
C LEU A 515 -23.95 5.77 18.04
N LEU A 516 -24.22 6.21 16.83
CA LEU A 516 -25.46 5.98 16.12
C LEU A 516 -25.23 4.94 15.03
N TYR A 517 -26.09 3.93 14.98
CA TYR A 517 -26.00 2.82 14.04
C TYR A 517 -27.10 2.95 12.99
N TRP A 518 -26.73 3.32 11.78
CA TRP A 518 -27.63 3.62 10.69
C TRP A 518 -27.56 2.59 9.57
N HIS A 519 -28.61 2.49 8.77
CA HIS A 519 -28.57 1.96 7.42
C HIS A 519 -29.65 2.61 6.54
N ALA A 520 -29.52 2.44 5.22
CA ALA A 520 -30.57 2.78 4.27
C ALA A 520 -31.42 1.54 3.98
N SER A 521 -32.74 1.65 4.04
CA SER A 521 -33.66 0.59 3.61
C SER A 521 -33.89 0.57 2.10
N ASP A 522 -33.63 1.70 1.43
CA ASP A 522 -33.66 1.87 -0.03
C ASP A 522 -32.75 3.05 -0.43
N ALA A 523 -32.64 3.36 -1.71
CA ALA A 523 -31.86 4.49 -2.20
C ALA A 523 -32.38 5.84 -1.66
N ILE A 524 -31.45 6.69 -1.24
CA ILE A 524 -31.74 8.04 -0.71
C ILE A 524 -31.30 9.06 -1.78
N ASP A 525 -32.21 9.97 -2.13
CA ASP A 525 -32.03 10.89 -3.27
C ASP A 525 -31.27 12.19 -2.94
N ARG A 526 -31.04 12.47 -1.63
CA ARG A 526 -30.42 13.71 -1.15
C ARG A 526 -29.71 13.53 0.17
N ASP A 527 -28.94 14.53 0.58
CA ASP A 527 -28.20 14.53 1.83
C ASP A 527 -29.01 15.15 2.95
N TYR A 528 -29.13 14.41 4.03
CA TYR A 528 -29.80 14.84 5.26
C TYR A 528 -28.78 15.14 6.34
N THR A 529 -29.17 16.05 7.25
CA THR A 529 -28.39 16.46 8.42
C THR A 529 -28.97 15.80 9.67
N LEU A 530 -28.10 15.27 10.52
CA LEU A 530 -28.45 14.76 11.84
C LEU A 530 -28.35 15.89 12.85
N PHE A 531 -29.29 15.95 13.80
CA PHE A 531 -29.14 16.80 14.97
C PHE A 531 -29.17 15.97 16.24
N ILE A 532 -28.34 16.33 17.19
CA ILE A 532 -28.33 15.78 18.56
C ILE A 532 -28.12 16.92 19.52
N HIS A 533 -29.09 17.15 20.40
CA HIS A 533 -29.09 18.24 21.37
C HIS A 533 -29.09 17.69 22.80
N LEU A 534 -28.18 18.15 23.64
CA LEU A 534 -28.26 17.96 25.09
C LEU A 534 -29.13 19.04 25.68
N VAL A 535 -30.27 18.65 26.24
CA VAL A 535 -31.31 19.55 26.76
C VAL A 535 -31.38 19.44 28.28
N ASP A 536 -31.36 20.59 28.96
CA ASP A 536 -31.49 20.66 30.41
C ASP A 536 -32.93 20.35 30.88
N PRO A 537 -33.17 20.15 32.19
CA PRO A 537 -34.52 19.91 32.72
C PRO A 537 -35.50 21.07 32.48
N LYS A 538 -35.03 22.26 32.14
CA LYS A 538 -35.84 23.43 31.82
C LYS A 538 -36.20 23.54 30.35
N GLY A 539 -35.62 22.68 29.50
CA GLY A 539 -35.85 22.68 28.06
C GLY A 539 -34.86 23.49 27.25
N ASN A 540 -33.77 24.00 27.85
CA ASN A 540 -32.76 24.75 27.13
C ASN A 540 -31.73 23.79 26.49
N ILE A 541 -31.32 24.05 25.25
CA ILE A 541 -30.24 23.33 24.59
C ILE A 541 -28.91 23.81 25.17
N MET A 542 -28.18 22.94 25.84
CA MET A 542 -26.90 23.19 26.47
C MET A 542 -25.71 22.91 25.58
N ALA A 543 -25.84 21.90 24.73
CA ALA A 543 -24.86 21.53 23.71
C ALA A 543 -25.58 20.92 22.51
N GLY A 544 -25.04 21.03 21.32
CA GLY A 544 -25.64 20.49 20.11
C GLY A 544 -24.59 20.03 19.10
N TYR A 545 -25.00 19.09 18.28
CA TYR A 545 -24.30 18.61 17.11
C TYR A 545 -25.30 18.59 15.95
N ASP A 546 -25.01 19.33 14.90
CA ASP A 546 -25.79 19.42 13.68
C ASP A 546 -24.84 19.29 12.49
N ASP A 547 -24.77 18.09 11.89
CA ASP A 547 -23.90 17.83 10.75
C ASP A 547 -24.43 16.66 9.91
N GLN A 548 -23.89 16.49 8.71
CA GLN A 548 -24.10 15.27 7.94
C GLN A 548 -23.39 14.08 8.61
N PRO A 549 -23.87 12.83 8.40
CA PRO A 549 -23.25 11.65 8.99
C PRO A 549 -21.73 11.63 8.77
N ARG A 550 -20.98 11.32 9.86
CA ARG A 550 -19.52 11.31 9.89
C ARG A 550 -18.89 12.63 9.42
N LYS A 551 -19.46 13.76 9.80
CA LYS A 551 -19.00 15.10 9.40
C LYS A 551 -18.92 15.25 7.88
N GLY A 552 -19.91 14.72 7.16
CA GLY A 552 -20.00 14.79 5.70
C GLY A 552 -19.15 13.76 4.94
N THR A 553 -18.40 12.90 5.62
CA THR A 553 -17.63 11.83 4.94
C THR A 553 -18.47 10.61 4.55
N ALA A 554 -19.71 10.52 5.06
CA ALA A 554 -20.69 9.49 4.72
C ALA A 554 -22.07 10.10 4.46
N PRO A 555 -22.24 10.98 3.44
CA PRO A 555 -23.51 11.62 3.15
C PRO A 555 -24.59 10.58 2.85
N THR A 556 -25.85 10.85 3.26
CA THR A 556 -26.93 9.85 3.18
C THR A 556 -27.24 9.41 1.75
N SER A 557 -27.04 10.26 0.74
CA SER A 557 -27.24 9.90 -0.68
C SER A 557 -26.25 8.82 -1.18
N HIS A 558 -25.16 8.60 -0.47
CA HIS A 558 -24.15 7.57 -0.80
C HIS A 558 -24.37 6.25 -0.03
N TRP A 559 -25.38 6.18 0.84
CA TRP A 559 -25.63 4.96 1.60
C TRP A 559 -26.13 3.85 0.68
N THR A 560 -25.57 2.67 0.88
CA THR A 560 -26.02 1.47 0.15
C THR A 560 -27.03 0.73 1.02
N ARG A 561 -28.07 0.20 0.38
CA ARG A 561 -29.12 -0.54 1.05
C ARG A 561 -28.54 -1.63 1.97
N ASP A 562 -29.07 -1.68 3.19
CA ASP A 562 -28.73 -2.66 4.25
C ASP A 562 -27.25 -2.69 4.66
N VAL A 563 -26.45 -1.70 4.21
CA VAL A 563 -25.04 -1.56 4.65
C VAL A 563 -25.00 -0.66 5.89
N PRO A 564 -24.48 -1.16 7.04
CA PRO A 564 -24.41 -0.39 8.27
C PRO A 564 -23.47 0.83 8.14
N VAL A 565 -23.93 1.98 8.64
CA VAL A 565 -23.13 3.19 8.81
C VAL A 565 -23.08 3.52 10.29
N VAL A 566 -21.90 3.52 10.89
CA VAL A 566 -21.70 3.94 12.27
C VAL A 566 -21.25 5.40 12.30
N ASP A 567 -22.00 6.24 13.00
CA ASP A 567 -21.75 7.67 13.11
C ASP A 567 -21.37 8.02 14.56
N PRO A 568 -20.07 8.24 14.86
CA PRO A 568 -19.63 8.64 16.17
C PRO A 568 -19.78 10.17 16.33
N ILE A 569 -20.62 10.58 17.25
CA ILE A 569 -20.86 11.97 17.62
C ILE A 569 -20.04 12.31 18.86
N VAL A 570 -19.16 13.27 18.75
CA VAL A 570 -18.36 13.82 19.86
C VAL A 570 -18.81 15.26 20.11
N MET A 571 -19.58 15.46 21.18
CA MET A 571 -20.22 16.73 21.50
C MET A 571 -19.58 17.36 22.75
N PRO A 572 -18.89 18.51 22.64
CA PRO A 572 -18.32 19.22 23.78
C PRO A 572 -19.41 19.71 24.74
N ILE A 573 -19.20 19.49 26.03
CA ILE A 573 -20.07 20.01 27.09
C ILE A 573 -19.49 21.35 27.59
N PRO A 574 -20.25 22.42 27.63
CA PRO A 574 -19.77 23.70 28.12
C PRO A 574 -19.22 23.62 29.56
N PRO A 575 -18.11 24.32 29.86
CA PRO A 575 -17.53 24.31 31.22
C PRO A 575 -18.45 24.92 32.27
N ASP A 576 -19.42 25.73 31.85
CA ASP A 576 -20.41 26.42 32.67
C ASP A 576 -21.79 25.73 32.65
N ALA A 577 -21.91 24.54 32.00
CA ALA A 577 -23.16 23.80 31.97
C ALA A 577 -23.69 23.56 33.39
N PRO A 578 -24.99 23.75 33.69
CA PRO A 578 -25.56 23.51 35.01
C PRO A 578 -25.35 22.04 35.44
N LEU A 579 -25.04 21.80 36.72
CA LEU A 579 -25.00 20.45 37.26
C LEU A 579 -26.42 19.91 37.39
N GLY A 580 -26.66 18.67 37.01
CA GLY A 580 -27.98 18.07 37.10
C GLY A 580 -28.01 16.60 36.70
N ASN A 581 -29.11 15.92 37.09
CA ASN A 581 -29.26 14.47 36.89
C ASN A 581 -30.29 14.11 35.81
N ASP A 582 -31.07 15.10 35.32
CA ASP A 582 -32.24 14.84 34.48
C ASP A 582 -32.11 15.53 33.11
N TYR A 583 -30.88 15.53 32.58
CA TYR A 583 -30.64 15.92 31.20
C TYR A 583 -31.16 14.88 30.23
N ARG A 584 -31.59 15.31 29.05
CA ARG A 584 -32.02 14.44 27.98
C ARG A 584 -31.25 14.72 26.69
N LEU A 585 -31.03 13.71 25.91
CA LEU A 585 -30.51 13.81 24.55
C LEU A 585 -31.69 13.74 23.59
N GLU A 586 -31.90 14.78 22.82
CA GLU A 586 -32.91 14.84 21.76
C GLU A 586 -32.25 14.76 20.42
N ALA A 587 -32.68 13.82 19.55
CA ALA A 587 -32.04 13.59 18.27
C ALA A 587 -33.04 13.31 17.15
N GLY A 588 -32.67 13.65 15.94
CA GLY A 588 -33.47 13.44 14.74
C GLY A 588 -32.72 13.78 13.46
N VAL A 589 -33.46 13.81 12.36
CA VAL A 589 -32.94 14.05 11.02
C VAL A 589 -33.71 15.19 10.37
N TYR A 590 -33.04 16.07 9.63
CA TYR A 590 -33.69 17.14 8.88
C TYR A 590 -33.01 17.42 7.55
N TYR A 591 -33.73 18.08 6.64
CA TYR A 591 -33.19 18.53 5.38
C TYR A 591 -32.69 19.98 5.51
N LEU A 592 -31.37 20.18 5.50
CA LEU A 592 -30.73 21.47 5.80
C LEU A 592 -31.24 22.64 4.95
N PRO A 593 -31.50 22.52 3.62
CA PRO A 593 -31.97 23.65 2.82
C PRO A 593 -33.34 24.20 3.22
N THR A 594 -34.21 23.39 3.85
CA THR A 594 -35.56 23.80 4.26
C THR A 594 -35.75 23.79 5.77
N LEU A 595 -34.78 23.26 6.53
CA LEU A 595 -34.87 23.00 7.97
C LEU A 595 -36.04 22.10 8.37
N GLN A 596 -36.63 21.38 7.42
CA GLN A 596 -37.73 20.47 7.66
C GLN A 596 -37.20 19.19 8.31
N ARG A 597 -37.68 18.88 9.51
CA ARG A 597 -37.40 17.62 10.20
C ARG A 597 -38.16 16.48 9.53
N LEU A 598 -37.52 15.31 9.44
CA LEU A 598 -38.17 14.09 9.00
C LEU A 598 -39.02 13.49 10.11
N ALA A 599 -40.23 13.10 9.76
CA ALA A 599 -41.09 12.36 10.70
C ALA A 599 -40.55 10.94 10.95
N ILE A 600 -40.56 10.52 12.20
CA ILE A 600 -40.44 9.12 12.60
C ILE A 600 -41.82 8.48 12.41
N VAL A 601 -41.84 7.33 11.73
CA VAL A 601 -43.10 6.67 11.36
C VAL A 601 -43.26 5.35 12.08
N ASP A 602 -44.52 4.96 12.27
CA ASP A 602 -44.88 3.64 12.80
C ASP A 602 -44.81 2.53 11.72
N THR A 603 -45.15 1.30 12.09
CA THR A 603 -45.15 0.16 11.18
C THR A 603 -46.17 0.26 10.03
N GLN A 604 -47.09 1.23 10.11
CA GLN A 604 -48.09 1.53 9.08
C GLN A 604 -47.71 2.76 8.23
N GLY A 605 -46.54 3.35 8.49
CA GLY A 605 -46.04 4.55 7.81
C GLY A 605 -46.68 5.86 8.31
N GLN A 606 -47.38 5.87 9.46
CA GLN A 606 -47.97 7.07 10.01
C GLN A 606 -46.98 7.82 10.90
N PRO A 607 -46.91 9.16 10.81
CA PRO A 607 -45.98 9.97 11.59
C PRO A 607 -46.33 9.91 13.09
N ILE A 608 -45.32 9.66 13.91
CA ILE A 608 -45.41 9.63 15.38
C ILE A 608 -44.85 10.90 16.00
N THR A 609 -43.62 11.27 15.61
CA THR A 609 -42.88 12.43 16.11
C THR A 609 -41.75 12.79 15.11
N ASP A 610 -41.03 13.88 15.33
CA ASP A 610 -39.88 14.31 14.51
C ASP A 610 -38.56 14.19 15.25
N ALA A 611 -38.56 13.68 16.50
CA ALA A 611 -37.36 13.45 17.29
C ALA A 611 -37.57 12.30 18.27
N PHE A 612 -36.50 11.63 18.66
CA PHE A 612 -36.47 10.67 19.76
C PHE A 612 -35.62 11.19 20.93
N VAL A 613 -35.88 10.67 22.13
CA VAL A 613 -35.26 11.12 23.37
C VAL A 613 -34.61 9.96 24.11
N LEU A 614 -33.39 10.21 24.63
CA LEU A 614 -32.66 9.32 25.55
C LEU A 614 -32.46 10.04 26.89
N GLN A 615 -32.79 9.36 28.00
CA GLN A 615 -32.66 9.91 29.35
C GLN A 615 -32.53 8.82 30.44
N PRO A 616 -32.15 9.12 31.71
CA PRO A 616 -31.56 10.40 32.10
C PRO A 616 -30.06 10.43 31.81
N LEU A 617 -29.55 11.62 31.47
CA LEU A 617 -28.12 11.92 31.42
C LEU A 617 -27.76 12.80 32.61
N ARG A 618 -26.50 12.75 33.04
CA ARG A 618 -26.02 13.53 34.18
C ARG A 618 -24.84 14.41 33.81
N VAL A 619 -24.95 15.68 34.14
CA VAL A 619 -23.82 16.61 34.08
C VAL A 619 -23.25 16.79 35.47
N ILE A 620 -22.01 16.38 35.65
CA ILE A 620 -21.28 16.38 36.93
C ILE A 620 -20.09 17.36 36.87
N GLU A 621 -19.46 17.62 38.03
CA GLU A 621 -18.32 18.50 38.14
C GLU A 621 -17.05 17.96 37.51
#